data_a5ba2b298d4028771dfb1cbf90e78b3a
#
_entry.id   a5ba2b298d4028771dfb1cbf90e78b3a
#
_cell.length_a   1.000
_cell.length_b   1.000
_cell.length_c   1.000
_cell.angle_alpha   90.00
_cell.angle_beta   90.00
_cell.angle_gamma   90.00
#
_symmetry.space_group_name_H-M   'P 1'
#
loop_
_entity.id
_entity.type
_entity.pdbx_description
1 polymer ?
#
loop_
_entity_poly.entity_id
_entity_poly.type
_entity_poly.pdbx_seq_one_letter_code
_entity_poly.pdbx_strand_id
1 'polypeptide(L)'
;MKTTLVALALLALTACEAQPEGEPVARARIDGKAQDAAPSSEPSPTETLASQVESACRSIIFEDTPLTHCLAVPGRNTIGMALASDGKRFRSLKDFAAVNDGETIAFAMNAGIFDSDGTPVGYFVENAERLQTLDTGTGSGNFYMKPNGVFYGSDGKWMVRETDWFLANVTERPQFGTQSGPMLVVDGKIHPQIVHDGPSRKVRNAVGVDDEGRAHFVISNAPISFGKLARFYRNELEVKNALFLDDTVSLLWNPSTGRLDTGAPIGPIVVVSKKASE
;
A
#
# COMPACT_ATOMS: atom_id res chain seq x y z
N MET A 1 -34.61 27.58 77.28
CA MET A 1 -33.21 27.12 77.17
C MET A 1 -33.10 26.52 75.79
N LYS A 2 -32.42 27.17 74.86
CA LYS A 2 -31.57 26.54 73.91
C LYS A 2 -31.38 27.39 72.65
N THR A 3 -30.19 27.68 72.50
CA THR A 3 -29.44 28.58 71.66
C THR A 3 -29.59 28.23 70.16
N THR A 4 -29.90 29.28 69.42
CA THR A 4 -29.91 29.33 67.94
C THR A 4 -28.49 29.66 67.48
N LEU A 5 -27.92 28.81 66.60
CA LEU A 5 -26.68 29.09 65.88
C LEU A 5 -27.03 29.50 64.44
N VAL A 6 -26.66 30.70 64.10
CA VAL A 6 -26.74 31.22 62.75
C VAL A 6 -25.46 30.87 62.03
N ALA A 7 -25.55 30.12 60.90
CA ALA A 7 -24.45 29.84 60.02
C ALA A 7 -24.39 30.84 58.88
N LEU A 8 -23.28 31.57 58.81
CA LEU A 8 -22.97 32.55 57.78
C LEU A 8 -22.39 31.83 56.57
N ALA A 9 -23.08 31.87 55.44
CA ALA A 9 -22.59 31.34 54.17
C ALA A 9 -21.68 32.35 53.48
N LEU A 10 -20.40 32.06 53.32
CA LEU A 10 -19.49 32.81 52.46
C LEU A 10 -19.68 32.37 51.01
N LEU A 11 -20.10 33.32 50.15
CA LEU A 11 -20.00 33.16 48.68
C LEU A 11 -18.53 33.35 48.28
N ALA A 12 -17.92 32.29 47.73
CA ALA A 12 -16.66 32.39 47.03
C ALA A 12 -16.94 32.74 45.56
N LEU A 13 -16.55 33.93 45.15
CA LEU A 13 -16.47 34.36 43.76
C LEU A 13 -15.25 33.67 43.12
N THR A 14 -15.47 32.70 42.27
CA THR A 14 -14.40 32.17 41.39
C THR A 14 -14.17 33.13 40.24
N ALA A 15 -13.01 33.77 40.26
CA ALA A 15 -12.52 34.55 39.12
C ALA A 15 -12.26 33.61 37.92
N CYS A 16 -12.83 33.98 36.77
CA CYS A 16 -12.40 33.36 35.49
C CYS A 16 -10.94 33.78 35.23
N GLU A 17 -10.06 32.81 35.23
CA GLU A 17 -8.71 32.96 34.70
C GLU A 17 -8.82 33.18 33.18
N ALA A 18 -8.30 34.30 32.69
CA ALA A 18 -8.19 34.58 31.26
C ALA A 18 -7.23 33.52 30.62
N GLN A 19 -7.68 32.88 29.52
CA GLN A 19 -6.81 32.05 28.71
C GLN A 19 -5.59 32.86 28.27
N PRO A 20 -4.37 32.28 28.33
CA PRO A 20 -3.19 32.96 27.82
C PRO A 20 -3.34 33.19 26.32
N GLU A 21 -3.15 34.44 25.90
CA GLU A 21 -3.08 34.81 24.48
C GLU A 21 -1.96 33.99 23.83
N GLY A 22 -2.28 33.28 22.74
CA GLY A 22 -1.31 32.55 21.98
C GLY A 22 -0.21 33.44 21.45
N GLU A 23 1.05 33.10 21.69
CA GLU A 23 2.17 33.84 21.11
C GLU A 23 2.11 33.81 19.58
N PRO A 24 2.35 34.94 18.89
CA PRO A 24 2.36 34.99 17.44
C PRO A 24 3.54 34.19 16.90
N VAL A 25 3.26 33.29 15.96
CA VAL A 25 4.24 32.34 15.38
C VAL A 25 5.34 33.01 14.54
N ALA A 26 5.20 34.32 14.24
CA ALA A 26 6.22 35.09 13.53
C ALA A 26 6.30 36.52 14.06
N ARG A 27 7.47 36.95 14.48
CA ARG A 27 7.79 38.36 14.75
C ARG A 27 8.59 38.92 13.58
N ALA A 28 8.00 39.77 12.76
CA ALA A 28 8.72 40.55 11.78
C ALA A 28 9.50 41.69 12.50
N ARG A 29 10.82 41.70 12.34
CA ARG A 29 11.63 42.87 12.75
C ARG A 29 11.66 43.89 11.62
N ILE A 30 11.46 45.16 11.97
CA ILE A 30 11.36 46.29 11.05
C ILE A 30 12.76 46.78 10.57
N ASP A 31 13.83 46.19 11.01
CA ASP A 31 15.20 46.62 10.76
C ASP A 31 15.93 45.94 9.61
N GLY A 32 15.22 45.28 8.70
CA GLY A 32 15.68 44.98 7.32
C GLY A 32 16.88 44.05 7.16
N LYS A 33 17.28 43.28 8.18
CA LYS A 33 18.27 42.21 8.03
C LYS A 33 17.56 40.85 8.16
N ALA A 34 17.35 40.21 7.01
CA ALA A 34 16.93 38.81 6.95
C ALA A 34 18.00 37.96 7.63
N GLN A 35 17.66 37.28 8.71
CA GLN A 35 18.40 36.13 9.17
C GLN A 35 17.88 34.94 8.39
N ASP A 36 18.79 34.30 7.63
CA ASP A 36 18.54 33.02 6.98
C ASP A 36 18.10 32.01 8.04
N ALA A 37 16.77 31.80 8.16
CA ALA A 37 16.26 30.65 8.85
C ALA A 37 16.55 29.45 7.97
N ALA A 38 17.29 28.46 8.50
CA ALA A 38 17.46 27.16 7.83
C ALA A 38 16.08 26.64 7.44
N PRO A 39 15.90 26.08 6.22
CA PRO A 39 14.62 25.58 5.78
C PRO A 39 14.14 24.49 6.75
N SER A 40 12.99 24.70 7.35
CA SER A 40 12.30 23.66 8.10
C SER A 40 12.04 22.50 7.14
N SER A 41 12.53 21.31 7.47
CA SER A 41 12.38 20.12 6.63
C SER A 41 10.98 19.49 6.67
N GLU A 42 10.04 20.11 7.40
CA GLU A 42 8.66 19.64 7.41
C GLU A 42 7.86 20.37 6.31
N PRO A 43 7.20 19.62 5.39
CA PRO A 43 6.36 20.23 4.36
C PRO A 43 5.19 20.96 5.00
N SER A 44 4.81 22.10 4.42
CA SER A 44 3.65 22.85 4.89
C SER A 44 2.37 22.01 4.72
N PRO A 45 1.34 22.20 5.57
CA PRO A 45 0.07 21.48 5.44
C PRO A 45 -0.57 21.61 4.03
N THR A 46 -0.34 22.72 3.35
CA THR A 46 -0.86 22.96 2.00
C THR A 46 -0.10 22.13 0.97
N GLU A 47 1.23 22.01 1.08
CA GLU A 47 2.04 21.16 0.20
C GLU A 47 1.72 19.68 0.41
N THR A 48 1.48 19.26 1.65
CA THR A 48 1.07 17.88 1.97
C THR A 48 -0.28 17.53 1.35
N LEU A 49 -1.26 18.45 1.38
CA LEU A 49 -2.57 18.25 0.76
C LEU A 49 -2.47 18.23 -0.77
N ALA A 50 -1.69 19.10 -1.38
CA ALA A 50 -1.47 19.11 -2.83
C ALA A 50 -0.84 17.79 -3.30
N SER A 51 0.20 17.30 -2.60
CA SER A 51 0.86 16.03 -2.94
C SER A 51 -0.07 14.81 -2.77
N GLN A 52 -0.98 14.85 -1.80
CA GLN A 52 -1.99 13.79 -1.63
C GLN A 52 -3.03 13.79 -2.75
N VAL A 53 -3.42 14.95 -3.27
CA VAL A 53 -4.35 15.06 -4.41
C VAL A 53 -3.72 14.52 -5.69
N GLU A 54 -2.43 14.74 -5.90
CA GLU A 54 -1.70 14.24 -7.07
C GLU A 54 -1.25 12.78 -6.94
N SER A 55 -1.27 12.23 -5.73
CA SER A 55 -0.84 10.86 -5.46
C SER A 55 -1.83 9.84 -6.01
N ALA A 56 -1.30 8.76 -6.62
CA ALA A 56 -2.09 7.57 -6.96
C ALA A 56 -2.56 6.80 -5.71
N CYS A 57 -2.03 7.11 -4.53
CA CYS A 57 -2.32 6.43 -3.27
C CYS A 57 -3.05 7.37 -2.31
N ARG A 58 -4.00 6.84 -1.55
CA ARG A 58 -4.75 7.55 -0.50
C ARG A 58 -4.87 6.69 0.75
N SER A 59 -4.90 7.35 1.90
CA SER A 59 -5.21 6.71 3.18
C SER A 59 -6.71 6.52 3.32
N ILE A 60 -7.12 5.36 3.82
CA ILE A 60 -8.51 5.01 4.10
C ILE A 60 -8.58 4.23 5.42
N ILE A 61 -9.75 4.21 6.04
CA ILE A 61 -10.02 3.37 7.22
C ILE A 61 -11.13 2.39 6.84
N PHE A 62 -10.90 1.11 7.05
CA PHE A 62 -11.89 0.06 6.86
C PHE A 62 -11.98 -0.82 8.09
N GLU A 63 -13.17 -0.94 8.66
CA GLU A 63 -13.43 -1.69 9.91
C GLU A 63 -12.34 -1.39 10.97
N ASP A 64 -12.14 -0.11 11.28
CA ASP A 64 -11.16 0.43 12.24
C ASP A 64 -9.67 0.12 11.92
N THR A 65 -9.37 -0.34 10.71
CA THR A 65 -8.01 -0.62 10.29
C THR A 65 -7.55 0.42 9.26
N PRO A 66 -6.45 1.14 9.51
CA PRO A 66 -5.88 2.06 8.55
C PRO A 66 -5.23 1.30 7.39
N LEU A 67 -5.59 1.67 6.16
CA LEU A 67 -5.08 1.12 4.92
C LEU A 67 -4.53 2.24 4.05
N THR A 68 -3.61 1.92 3.16
CA THR A 68 -3.27 2.74 2.00
C THR A 68 -3.72 2.02 0.75
N HIS A 69 -4.57 2.67 -0.02
CA HIS A 69 -5.08 2.19 -1.30
C HIS A 69 -4.45 2.99 -2.43
N CYS A 70 -3.76 2.31 -3.35
CA CYS A 70 -3.15 2.87 -4.54
C CYS A 70 -3.87 2.35 -5.78
N LEU A 71 -4.18 3.26 -6.71
CA LEU A 71 -4.94 2.95 -7.91
C LEU A 71 -4.07 3.16 -9.16
N ALA A 72 -3.97 2.12 -9.99
CA ALA A 72 -3.42 2.20 -11.33
C ALA A 72 -4.55 2.19 -12.36
N VAL A 73 -4.54 3.17 -13.27
CA VAL A 73 -5.55 3.34 -14.32
C VAL A 73 -4.89 3.16 -15.68
N PRO A 74 -5.38 2.25 -16.57
CA PRO A 74 -4.73 1.92 -17.84
C PRO A 74 -4.42 3.11 -18.73
N GLY A 75 -5.27 4.14 -18.70
CA GLY A 75 -5.08 5.39 -19.47
C GLY A 75 -3.97 6.29 -18.92
N ARG A 76 -3.59 6.14 -17.65
CA ARG A 76 -2.65 7.04 -16.95
C ARG A 76 -1.37 6.36 -16.50
N ASN A 77 -1.40 5.05 -16.36
CA ASN A 77 -0.31 4.28 -15.79
C ASN A 77 0.12 3.14 -16.69
N THR A 78 1.36 2.70 -16.48
CA THR A 78 1.86 1.39 -16.90
C THR A 78 2.22 0.58 -15.65
N ILE A 79 2.12 -0.74 -15.75
CA ILE A 79 2.56 -1.65 -14.70
C ILE A 79 3.68 -2.53 -15.23
N GLY A 80 4.72 -2.70 -14.45
CA GLY A 80 5.83 -3.60 -14.70
C GLY A 80 6.29 -4.29 -13.43
N MET A 81 7.28 -5.14 -13.58
CA MET A 81 7.99 -5.78 -12.48
C MET A 81 9.45 -5.36 -12.48
N ALA A 82 10.09 -5.41 -11.31
CA ALA A 82 11.51 -5.23 -11.16
C ALA A 82 12.07 -6.23 -10.16
N LEU A 83 13.17 -6.89 -10.51
CA LEU A 83 13.85 -7.86 -9.67
C LEU A 83 15.30 -7.45 -9.39
N ALA A 84 15.98 -6.90 -10.39
CA ALA A 84 17.40 -6.57 -10.32
C ALA A 84 17.75 -5.37 -11.21
N SER A 85 18.89 -4.75 -10.94
CA SER A 85 19.57 -3.82 -11.83
C SER A 85 21.04 -4.19 -11.90
N ASP A 86 21.62 -4.19 -13.12
CA ASP A 86 23.02 -4.53 -13.38
C ASP A 86 23.46 -5.86 -12.73
N GLY A 87 22.58 -6.87 -12.78
CA GLY A 87 22.82 -8.21 -12.21
C GLY A 87 22.70 -8.29 -10.68
N LYS A 88 22.44 -7.16 -9.99
CA LYS A 88 22.23 -7.10 -8.53
C LYS A 88 20.75 -7.02 -8.21
N ARG A 89 20.25 -7.98 -7.42
CA ARG A 89 18.86 -7.98 -6.96
C ARG A 89 18.57 -6.82 -6.02
N PHE A 90 17.41 -6.21 -6.17
CA PHE A 90 16.86 -5.30 -5.19
C PHE A 90 16.50 -6.08 -3.93
N ARG A 91 16.98 -5.60 -2.78
CA ARG A 91 16.63 -6.19 -1.48
C ARG A 91 15.88 -5.22 -0.60
N SER A 92 15.64 -3.99 -1.10
CA SER A 92 14.84 -2.97 -0.46
C SER A 92 14.21 -2.03 -1.49
N LEU A 93 13.12 -1.36 -1.12
CA LEU A 93 12.57 -0.27 -1.95
C LEU A 93 13.54 0.92 -2.05
N LYS A 94 14.44 1.08 -1.07
CA LYS A 94 15.50 2.09 -1.11
C LYS A 94 16.51 1.82 -2.24
N ASP A 95 16.92 0.55 -2.43
CA ASP A 95 17.82 0.17 -3.53
C ASP A 95 17.15 0.44 -4.89
N PHE A 96 15.86 0.13 -5.00
CA PHE A 96 15.07 0.40 -6.20
C PHE A 96 14.95 1.92 -6.45
N ALA A 97 14.59 2.70 -5.44
CA ALA A 97 14.43 4.14 -5.54
C ALA A 97 15.74 4.87 -5.88
N ALA A 98 16.91 4.31 -5.50
CA ALA A 98 18.20 4.91 -5.77
C ALA A 98 18.59 4.92 -7.26
N VAL A 99 17.98 4.04 -8.07
CA VAL A 99 18.27 3.91 -9.51
C VAL A 99 17.08 4.24 -10.41
N ASN A 100 15.94 4.69 -9.82
CA ASN A 100 14.75 5.05 -10.56
C ASN A 100 14.30 6.47 -10.22
N ASP A 101 13.84 7.17 -11.25
CA ASP A 101 13.32 8.53 -11.10
C ASP A 101 11.93 8.53 -10.46
N GLY A 102 11.84 9.09 -9.26
CA GLY A 102 10.59 9.23 -8.52
C GLY A 102 9.53 10.09 -9.22
N GLU A 103 9.90 10.95 -10.18
CA GLU A 103 8.95 11.76 -10.93
C GLU A 103 8.15 10.89 -11.92
N THR A 104 8.75 9.84 -12.46
CA THR A 104 8.10 8.91 -13.39
C THR A 104 7.34 7.80 -12.67
N ILE A 105 7.65 7.52 -11.41
CA ILE A 105 7.01 6.47 -10.62
C ILE A 105 5.77 7.04 -9.92
N ALA A 106 4.61 6.39 -10.10
CA ALA A 106 3.43 6.66 -9.31
C ALA A 106 3.53 6.03 -7.91
N PHE A 107 3.91 4.76 -7.87
CA PHE A 107 4.28 4.01 -6.66
C PHE A 107 4.95 2.68 -7.00
N ALA A 108 5.63 2.09 -6.03
CA ALA A 108 6.13 0.72 -6.11
C ALA A 108 5.88 -0.03 -4.80
N MET A 109 5.71 -1.34 -4.89
CA MET A 109 5.38 -2.22 -3.76
C MET A 109 6.08 -3.58 -3.96
N ASN A 110 6.45 -4.27 -2.87
CA ASN A 110 6.91 -5.65 -3.04
C ASN A 110 5.80 -6.52 -3.66
N ALA A 111 6.17 -7.40 -4.58
CA ALA A 111 5.26 -8.25 -5.35
C ALA A 111 5.06 -9.63 -4.68
N GLY A 112 5.00 -10.70 -5.45
CA GLY A 112 4.71 -12.05 -4.98
C GLY A 112 5.78 -12.66 -4.09
N ILE A 113 5.43 -13.78 -3.47
CA ILE A 113 6.28 -14.53 -2.52
C ILE A 113 7.61 -14.94 -3.16
N PHE A 114 8.68 -14.89 -2.38
CA PHE A 114 10.05 -15.15 -2.78
C PHE A 114 10.80 -15.97 -1.72
N ASP A 115 11.91 -16.58 -2.12
CA ASP A 115 12.82 -17.33 -1.24
C ASP A 115 13.81 -16.41 -0.49
N SER A 116 14.68 -17.02 0.34
CA SER A 116 15.68 -16.30 1.13
C SER A 116 16.62 -15.42 0.29
N ASP A 117 16.85 -15.81 -0.96
CA ASP A 117 17.74 -15.11 -1.88
C ASP A 117 17.02 -14.01 -2.67
N GLY A 118 15.71 -13.89 -2.47
CA GLY A 118 14.84 -12.94 -3.17
C GLY A 118 14.39 -13.43 -4.55
N THR A 119 14.52 -14.75 -4.84
CA THR A 119 14.01 -15.33 -6.07
C THR A 119 12.51 -15.55 -5.95
N PRO A 120 11.69 -15.11 -6.94
CA PRO A 120 10.27 -15.43 -6.97
C PRO A 120 10.02 -16.93 -6.89
N VAL A 121 9.10 -17.37 -6.02
CA VAL A 121 8.79 -18.81 -5.85
C VAL A 121 8.01 -19.35 -7.04
N GLY A 122 7.10 -18.57 -7.61
CA GLY A 122 6.29 -18.97 -8.75
C GLY A 122 6.50 -18.08 -9.97
N TYR A 123 5.53 -18.10 -10.88
CA TYR A 123 5.58 -17.38 -12.15
C TYR A 123 6.04 -15.93 -11.99
N PHE A 124 7.08 -15.59 -12.72
CA PHE A 124 7.58 -14.23 -12.74
C PHE A 124 8.03 -13.83 -14.15
N VAL A 125 7.48 -12.70 -14.62
CA VAL A 125 7.82 -12.11 -15.92
C VAL A 125 8.12 -10.63 -15.72
N GLU A 126 9.26 -10.22 -16.23
CA GLU A 126 9.73 -8.82 -16.28
C GLU A 126 10.07 -8.47 -17.73
N ASN A 127 9.53 -7.38 -18.25
CA ASN A 127 9.79 -6.90 -19.61
C ASN A 127 9.57 -7.99 -20.70
N ALA A 128 8.47 -8.75 -20.59
CA ALA A 128 8.17 -9.92 -21.44
C ALA A 128 9.19 -11.06 -21.38
N GLU A 129 10.18 -11.00 -20.50
CA GLU A 129 11.09 -12.10 -20.22
C GLU A 129 10.59 -12.93 -19.02
N ARG A 130 10.43 -14.24 -19.20
CA ARG A 130 10.05 -15.14 -18.12
C ARG A 130 11.27 -15.57 -17.33
N LEU A 131 11.41 -15.04 -16.12
CA LEU A 131 12.51 -15.33 -15.22
C LEU A 131 12.21 -16.53 -14.29
N GLN A 132 10.91 -16.85 -14.08
CA GLN A 132 10.50 -18.00 -13.28
C GLN A 132 9.24 -18.65 -13.85
N THR A 133 9.18 -19.97 -13.78
CA THR A 133 8.08 -20.79 -14.31
C THR A 133 6.86 -20.76 -13.38
N LEU A 134 5.68 -21.08 -13.94
CA LEU A 134 4.46 -21.24 -13.16
C LEU A 134 4.61 -22.44 -12.20
N ASP A 135 4.32 -22.23 -10.93
CA ASP A 135 4.28 -23.28 -9.93
C ASP A 135 2.83 -23.78 -9.76
N THR A 136 2.58 -25.01 -10.17
CA THR A 136 1.29 -25.71 -10.03
C THR A 136 1.32 -26.74 -8.90
N GLY A 137 2.43 -26.84 -8.18
CA GLY A 137 2.67 -27.79 -7.12
C GLY A 137 1.75 -27.64 -5.91
N THR A 138 2.02 -28.46 -4.92
CA THR A 138 1.39 -28.43 -3.61
C THR A 138 2.47 -28.29 -2.54
N GLY A 139 2.14 -27.65 -1.43
CA GLY A 139 3.09 -27.39 -0.36
C GLY A 139 2.42 -26.82 0.88
N SER A 140 3.23 -26.30 1.77
CA SER A 140 2.78 -25.60 2.97
C SER A 140 2.90 -24.08 2.80
N GLY A 141 2.19 -23.34 3.63
CA GLY A 141 2.21 -21.87 3.63
C GLY A 141 1.21 -21.23 2.69
N ASN A 142 1.19 -19.91 2.71
CA ASN A 142 0.18 -19.12 2.03
C ASN A 142 0.23 -19.25 0.50
N PHE A 143 1.43 -19.39 -0.07
CA PHE A 143 1.59 -19.59 -1.52
C PHE A 143 0.80 -20.80 -2.03
N TYR A 144 0.79 -21.90 -1.29
CA TYR A 144 0.14 -23.16 -1.66
C TYR A 144 -1.30 -23.29 -1.15
N MET A 145 -1.85 -22.26 -0.49
CA MET A 145 -3.27 -22.23 -0.15
C MET A 145 -4.09 -21.97 -1.42
N LYS A 146 -4.58 -23.05 -2.04
CA LYS A 146 -5.33 -22.98 -3.30
C LYS A 146 -6.82 -22.64 -3.09
N PRO A 147 -7.39 -21.80 -3.99
CA PRO A 147 -6.76 -21.24 -5.17
C PRO A 147 -5.74 -20.14 -4.84
N ASN A 148 -4.54 -20.31 -5.38
CA ASN A 148 -3.56 -19.26 -5.52
C ASN A 148 -3.65 -18.66 -6.94
N GLY A 149 -2.91 -17.60 -7.26
CA GLY A 149 -3.14 -16.92 -8.52
C GLY A 149 -1.96 -16.18 -9.08
N VAL A 150 -2.19 -15.60 -10.25
CA VAL A 150 -1.23 -14.77 -10.98
C VAL A 150 -1.84 -13.39 -11.22
N PHE A 151 -1.11 -12.34 -10.87
CA PHE A 151 -1.32 -10.99 -11.35
C PHE A 151 -0.43 -10.75 -12.56
N TYR A 152 -1.00 -10.36 -13.69
CA TYR A 152 -0.27 -10.24 -14.96
C TYR A 152 -0.92 -9.25 -15.90
N GLY A 153 -0.20 -8.87 -16.95
CA GLY A 153 -0.78 -8.03 -17.99
C GLY A 153 0.17 -7.62 -19.10
N SER A 154 -0.43 -6.97 -20.12
CA SER A 154 0.22 -6.36 -21.26
C SER A 154 -0.59 -5.14 -21.71
N ASP A 155 0.09 -4.09 -22.18
CA ASP A 155 -0.51 -2.94 -22.89
C ASP A 155 -1.75 -2.33 -22.20
N GLY A 156 -1.69 -2.20 -20.87
CA GLY A 156 -2.79 -1.64 -20.07
C GLY A 156 -3.97 -2.58 -19.86
N LYS A 157 -3.86 -3.84 -20.22
CA LYS A 157 -4.82 -4.90 -19.89
C LYS A 157 -4.23 -5.74 -18.76
N TRP A 158 -4.78 -5.58 -17.58
CA TRP A 158 -4.28 -6.24 -16.37
C TRP A 158 -5.32 -7.21 -15.82
N MET A 159 -4.87 -8.30 -15.25
CA MET A 159 -5.75 -9.34 -14.71
C MET A 159 -5.17 -9.99 -13.47
N VAL A 160 -6.05 -10.41 -12.58
CA VAL A 160 -5.79 -11.40 -11.54
C VAL A 160 -6.59 -12.63 -11.89
N ARG A 161 -5.92 -13.80 -11.99
CA ARG A 161 -6.58 -15.07 -12.27
C ARG A 161 -5.99 -16.19 -11.41
N GLU A 162 -6.83 -17.17 -11.11
CA GLU A 162 -6.43 -18.41 -10.49
C GLU A 162 -5.33 -19.11 -11.33
N THR A 163 -4.38 -19.78 -10.67
CA THR A 163 -3.25 -20.42 -11.32
C THR A 163 -3.67 -21.46 -12.37
N ASP A 164 -4.66 -22.30 -12.06
CA ASP A 164 -5.12 -23.33 -13.00
C ASP A 164 -5.85 -22.71 -14.19
N TRP A 165 -6.64 -21.65 -13.95
CA TRP A 165 -7.25 -20.89 -15.04
C TRP A 165 -6.19 -20.20 -15.92
N PHE A 166 -5.16 -19.62 -15.32
CA PHE A 166 -4.05 -18.97 -16.03
C PHE A 166 -3.31 -19.98 -16.92
N LEU A 167 -2.99 -21.16 -16.39
CA LEU A 167 -2.33 -22.24 -17.12
C LEU A 167 -3.14 -22.68 -18.35
N ALA A 168 -4.45 -22.80 -18.21
CA ALA A 168 -5.33 -23.30 -19.25
C ALA A 168 -5.65 -22.26 -20.35
N ASN A 169 -5.61 -20.95 -20.04
CA ASN A 169 -6.18 -19.93 -20.91
C ASN A 169 -5.17 -18.90 -21.40
N VAL A 170 -4.02 -18.72 -20.74
CA VAL A 170 -3.01 -17.72 -21.13
C VAL A 170 -1.94 -18.37 -22.00
N THR A 171 -2.09 -18.26 -23.31
CA THR A 171 -1.19 -18.85 -24.31
C THR A 171 -0.03 -17.93 -24.67
N GLU A 172 -0.24 -16.63 -24.65
CA GLU A 172 0.77 -15.63 -24.93
C GLU A 172 1.43 -15.15 -23.65
N ARG A 173 2.75 -14.93 -23.72
CA ARG A 173 3.48 -14.44 -22.56
C ARG A 173 3.11 -12.97 -22.31
N PRO A 174 2.65 -12.62 -21.10
CA PRO A 174 2.38 -11.21 -20.75
C PRO A 174 3.69 -10.42 -20.64
N GLN A 175 3.59 -9.09 -20.69
CA GLN A 175 4.73 -8.19 -20.47
C GLN A 175 5.23 -8.24 -19.02
N PHE A 176 4.33 -8.49 -18.07
CA PHE A 176 4.67 -8.68 -16.67
C PHE A 176 3.78 -9.74 -16.04
N GLY A 177 4.27 -10.37 -14.99
CA GLY A 177 3.47 -11.29 -14.18
C GLY A 177 4.16 -11.68 -12.89
N THR A 178 3.36 -11.91 -11.85
CA THR A 178 3.83 -12.45 -10.57
C THR A 178 2.79 -13.41 -10.01
N GLN A 179 3.23 -14.60 -9.61
CA GLN A 179 2.39 -15.58 -8.92
C GLN A 179 2.52 -15.40 -7.42
N SER A 180 1.43 -15.60 -6.71
CA SER A 180 1.40 -15.59 -5.25
C SER A 180 0.16 -16.32 -4.71
N GLY A 181 -0.07 -16.25 -3.40
CA GLY A 181 -1.20 -16.90 -2.76
C GLY A 181 -1.35 -16.57 -1.27
N PRO A 182 -2.56 -16.77 -0.77
CA PRO A 182 -3.77 -17.20 -1.50
C PRO A 182 -4.40 -16.09 -2.34
N MET A 183 -5.32 -16.44 -3.22
CA MET A 183 -6.30 -15.47 -3.67
C MET A 183 -7.20 -15.07 -2.50
N LEU A 184 -7.51 -13.80 -2.36
CA LEU A 184 -8.42 -13.29 -1.32
C LEU A 184 -9.87 -13.37 -1.76
N VAL A 185 -10.09 -13.05 -3.03
CA VAL A 185 -11.40 -13.10 -3.71
C VAL A 185 -11.22 -13.89 -5.00
N VAL A 186 -12.15 -14.79 -5.27
CA VAL A 186 -12.20 -15.64 -6.47
C VAL A 186 -13.60 -15.56 -7.04
N ASP A 187 -13.75 -15.05 -8.26
CA ASP A 187 -15.03 -14.86 -8.95
C ASP A 187 -16.10 -14.21 -8.05
N GLY A 188 -15.71 -13.15 -7.35
CA GLY A 188 -16.59 -12.38 -6.45
C GLY A 188 -16.86 -13.04 -5.09
N LYS A 189 -16.26 -14.19 -4.80
CA LYS A 189 -16.41 -14.89 -3.51
C LYS A 189 -15.12 -14.85 -2.71
N ILE A 190 -15.22 -14.68 -1.41
CA ILE A 190 -14.06 -14.83 -0.53
C ILE A 190 -13.54 -16.27 -0.62
N HIS A 191 -12.23 -16.42 -0.68
CA HIS A 191 -11.55 -17.71 -0.70
C HIS A 191 -12.09 -18.67 0.38
N PRO A 192 -12.43 -19.93 0.05
CA PRO A 192 -13.18 -20.81 0.95
C PRO A 192 -12.47 -21.16 2.26
N GLN A 193 -11.13 -21.11 2.29
CA GLN A 193 -10.36 -21.39 3.51
C GLN A 193 -10.09 -20.12 4.35
N ILE A 194 -10.48 -18.94 3.87
CA ILE A 194 -10.29 -17.69 4.62
C ILE A 194 -11.40 -17.54 5.65
N VAL A 195 -11.03 -17.57 6.92
CA VAL A 195 -11.91 -17.31 8.05
C VAL A 195 -12.23 -15.81 8.13
N HIS A 196 -13.49 -15.46 8.38
CA HIS A 196 -13.99 -14.08 8.42
C HIS A 196 -13.14 -13.15 9.28
N ASP A 197 -12.70 -13.58 10.45
CA ASP A 197 -11.84 -12.83 11.35
C ASP A 197 -10.75 -13.74 11.95
N GLY A 198 -9.99 -14.38 11.05
CA GLY A 198 -8.93 -15.32 11.42
C GLY A 198 -7.86 -14.71 12.36
N PRO A 199 -7.22 -15.55 13.19
CA PRO A 199 -6.26 -15.09 14.21
C PRO A 199 -4.94 -14.58 13.62
N SER A 200 -4.58 -14.98 12.41
CA SER A 200 -3.35 -14.52 11.75
C SER A 200 -3.50 -13.07 11.32
N ARG A 201 -2.81 -12.17 12.04
CA ARG A 201 -2.82 -10.73 11.79
C ARG A 201 -1.40 -10.25 11.52
N LYS A 202 -1.19 -9.65 10.36
CA LYS A 202 0.09 -9.07 9.92
C LYS A 202 -0.20 -7.80 9.11
N VAL A 203 0.79 -6.97 8.90
CA VAL A 203 0.77 -5.98 7.81
C VAL A 203 0.76 -6.77 6.50
N ARG A 204 -0.17 -6.44 5.60
CA ARG A 204 -0.40 -7.21 4.37
C ARG A 204 -0.54 -6.28 3.17
N ASN A 205 -0.10 -6.77 2.02
CA ASN A 205 -0.35 -6.13 0.74
C ASN A 205 -1.04 -7.10 -0.22
N ALA A 206 -1.81 -6.54 -1.15
CA ALA A 206 -2.56 -7.33 -2.12
C ALA A 206 -2.87 -6.49 -3.37
N VAL A 207 -3.30 -7.15 -4.44
CA VAL A 207 -3.75 -6.53 -5.68
C VAL A 207 -5.05 -7.16 -6.16
N GLY A 208 -5.94 -6.34 -6.73
CA GLY A 208 -7.16 -6.78 -7.43
C GLY A 208 -7.38 -5.94 -8.67
N VAL A 209 -8.14 -6.44 -9.63
CA VAL A 209 -8.48 -5.70 -10.85
C VAL A 209 -9.99 -5.66 -10.97
N ASP A 210 -10.55 -4.46 -11.18
CA ASP A 210 -11.97 -4.24 -11.33
C ASP A 210 -12.46 -4.45 -12.78
N ASP A 211 -13.76 -4.30 -12.98
CA ASP A 211 -14.39 -4.51 -14.29
C ASP A 211 -14.03 -3.39 -15.29
N GLU A 212 -13.54 -2.23 -14.84
CA GLU A 212 -13.01 -1.15 -15.67
C GLU A 212 -11.53 -1.35 -16.02
N GLY A 213 -10.92 -2.44 -15.58
CA GLY A 213 -9.51 -2.78 -15.82
C GLY A 213 -8.53 -1.98 -14.96
N ARG A 214 -8.99 -1.28 -13.91
CA ARG A 214 -8.12 -0.58 -12.97
C ARG A 214 -7.54 -1.58 -11.96
N ALA A 215 -6.27 -1.43 -11.65
CA ALA A 215 -5.62 -2.26 -10.64
C ALA A 215 -5.59 -1.54 -9.30
N HIS A 216 -6.14 -2.19 -8.29
CA HIS A 216 -6.24 -1.73 -6.92
C HIS A 216 -5.16 -2.42 -6.07
N PHE A 217 -4.19 -1.67 -5.62
CA PHE A 217 -3.17 -2.14 -4.69
C PHE A 217 -3.50 -1.63 -3.29
N VAL A 218 -3.44 -2.51 -2.32
CA VAL A 218 -3.70 -2.15 -0.91
C VAL A 218 -2.57 -2.64 -0.03
N ILE A 219 -2.11 -1.79 0.86
CA ILE A 219 -1.24 -2.15 1.97
C ILE A 219 -1.92 -1.73 3.28
N SER A 220 -1.95 -2.62 4.27
CA SER A 220 -2.43 -2.26 5.59
C SER A 220 -1.34 -1.54 6.38
N ASN A 221 -1.72 -0.47 7.08
CA ASN A 221 -0.81 0.29 7.95
C ASN A 221 -0.84 -0.22 9.41
N ALA A 222 -1.61 -1.29 9.65
CA ALA A 222 -1.69 -2.02 10.91
C ALA A 222 -1.94 -3.52 10.62
N PRO A 223 -1.69 -4.43 11.59
CA PRO A 223 -1.97 -5.85 11.42
C PRO A 223 -3.44 -6.13 11.07
N ILE A 224 -3.68 -6.84 9.96
CA ILE A 224 -5.00 -7.17 9.43
C ILE A 224 -5.12 -8.69 9.20
N SER A 225 -6.33 -9.26 9.36
CA SER A 225 -6.62 -10.64 8.97
C SER A 225 -6.83 -10.77 7.46
N PHE A 226 -6.66 -11.98 6.92
CA PHE A 226 -7.03 -12.25 5.51
C PHE A 226 -8.51 -11.97 5.25
N GLY A 227 -9.39 -12.36 6.19
CA GLY A 227 -10.84 -12.17 6.03
C GLY A 227 -11.24 -10.71 5.95
N LYS A 228 -10.64 -9.84 6.78
CA LYS A 228 -10.90 -8.39 6.71
C LYS A 228 -10.38 -7.80 5.40
N LEU A 229 -9.17 -8.14 4.98
CA LEU A 229 -8.60 -7.66 3.71
C LEU A 229 -9.41 -8.16 2.50
N ALA A 230 -9.87 -9.41 2.52
CA ALA A 230 -10.72 -9.98 1.48
C ALA A 230 -12.09 -9.26 1.40
N ARG A 231 -12.71 -8.93 2.55
CA ARG A 231 -13.95 -8.14 2.56
C ARG A 231 -13.74 -6.75 1.97
N PHE A 232 -12.63 -6.10 2.26
CA PHE A 232 -12.31 -4.81 1.66
C PHE A 232 -12.29 -4.89 0.13
N TYR A 233 -11.58 -5.87 -0.44
CA TYR A 233 -11.55 -6.06 -1.89
C TYR A 233 -12.90 -6.40 -2.49
N ARG A 234 -13.67 -7.28 -1.85
CA ARG A 234 -14.97 -7.71 -2.36
C ARG A 234 -16.05 -6.64 -2.22
N ASN A 235 -16.15 -6.00 -1.05
CA ASN A 235 -17.29 -5.17 -0.70
C ASN A 235 -17.10 -3.69 -1.04
N GLU A 236 -15.86 -3.16 -0.86
CA GLU A 236 -15.56 -1.74 -1.08
C GLU A 236 -14.97 -1.47 -2.47
N LEU A 237 -14.15 -2.39 -2.97
CA LEU A 237 -13.54 -2.26 -4.28
C LEU A 237 -14.28 -3.04 -5.37
N GLU A 238 -15.23 -3.89 -4.96
CA GLU A 238 -16.12 -4.70 -5.84
C GLU A 238 -15.35 -5.53 -6.89
N VAL A 239 -14.08 -5.89 -6.59
CA VAL A 239 -13.27 -6.68 -7.52
C VAL A 239 -13.65 -8.15 -7.47
N LYS A 240 -13.72 -8.81 -8.63
CA LYS A 240 -14.04 -10.22 -8.73
C LYS A 240 -12.86 -11.13 -8.35
N ASN A 241 -11.64 -10.66 -8.55
CA ASN A 241 -10.44 -11.44 -8.22
C ASN A 241 -9.41 -10.55 -7.54
N ALA A 242 -8.92 -10.98 -6.37
CA ALA A 242 -7.88 -10.31 -5.62
C ALA A 242 -6.84 -11.31 -5.12
N LEU A 243 -5.57 -10.94 -5.18
CA LEU A 243 -4.43 -11.77 -4.86
C LEU A 243 -3.63 -11.15 -3.71
N PHE A 244 -3.40 -11.91 -2.66
CA PHE A 244 -2.41 -11.58 -1.64
C PHE A 244 -1.00 -11.72 -2.22
N LEU A 245 -0.11 -10.76 -1.92
CA LEU A 245 1.20 -10.71 -2.55
C LEU A 245 2.29 -11.37 -1.71
N ASP A 246 2.54 -10.90 -0.48
CA ASP A 246 3.65 -11.41 0.32
C ASP A 246 3.28 -11.60 1.79
N ASP A 247 3.73 -12.70 2.38
CA ASP A 247 3.41 -13.07 3.76
C ASP A 247 4.49 -12.69 4.78
N THR A 248 5.65 -12.27 4.31
CA THR A 248 6.81 -11.95 5.14
C THR A 248 6.94 -10.45 5.32
N VAL A 249 6.78 -9.68 4.26
CA VAL A 249 7.00 -8.24 4.23
C VAL A 249 5.96 -7.54 3.35
N SER A 250 5.56 -6.34 3.76
CA SER A 250 4.67 -5.49 2.97
C SER A 250 5.17 -4.06 3.06
N LEU A 251 5.69 -3.53 1.97
CA LEU A 251 6.34 -2.23 1.87
C LEU A 251 5.83 -1.46 0.65
N LEU A 252 5.74 -0.14 0.79
CA LEU A 252 5.30 0.79 -0.26
C LEU A 252 6.32 1.92 -0.41
N TRP A 253 6.66 2.26 -1.65
CA TRP A 253 7.26 3.51 -2.04
C TRP A 253 6.24 4.35 -2.80
N ASN A 254 5.97 5.55 -2.30
CA ASN A 254 5.11 6.54 -2.93
C ASN A 254 5.85 7.87 -2.99
N PRO A 255 6.53 8.19 -4.09
CA PRO A 255 7.31 9.41 -4.22
C PRO A 255 6.52 10.69 -3.99
N SER A 256 5.27 10.75 -4.45
CA SER A 256 4.41 11.95 -4.33
C SER A 256 4.17 12.40 -2.90
N THR A 257 4.23 11.47 -1.93
CA THR A 257 4.04 11.76 -0.50
C THR A 257 5.31 11.61 0.33
N GLY A 258 6.45 11.31 -0.31
CA GLY A 258 7.71 11.02 0.36
C GLY A 258 7.73 9.72 1.15
N ARG A 259 6.69 8.86 1.02
CA ARG A 259 6.66 7.57 1.71
C ARG A 259 7.65 6.60 1.07
N LEU A 260 8.59 6.11 1.84
CA LEU A 260 9.55 5.06 1.47
C LEU A 260 9.68 4.10 2.66
N ASP A 261 8.91 3.04 2.63
CA ASP A 261 8.90 2.07 3.71
C ASP A 261 10.21 1.28 3.76
N THR A 262 10.64 0.96 4.98
CA THR A 262 11.81 0.13 5.26
C THR A 262 11.40 -1.08 6.08
N GLY A 263 12.14 -2.19 5.96
CA GLY A 263 11.82 -3.41 6.69
C GLY A 263 12.75 -4.56 6.36
N ALA A 264 12.24 -5.78 6.48
CA ALA A 264 12.95 -6.98 6.06
C ALA A 264 13.29 -6.94 4.56
N PRO A 265 14.31 -7.67 4.12
CA PRO A 265 14.66 -7.76 2.69
C PRO A 265 13.45 -8.20 1.86
N ILE A 266 13.29 -7.60 0.68
CA ILE A 266 12.27 -7.93 -0.31
C ILE A 266 12.84 -8.76 -1.45
N GLY A 267 11.96 -9.36 -2.25
CA GLY A 267 12.25 -9.99 -3.54
C GLY A 267 11.72 -9.12 -4.69
N PRO A 268 10.81 -9.65 -5.53
CA PRO A 268 10.27 -8.94 -6.67
C PRO A 268 9.47 -7.71 -6.27
N ILE A 269 9.47 -6.69 -7.13
CA ILE A 269 8.77 -5.42 -6.94
C ILE A 269 7.76 -5.26 -8.08
N VAL A 270 6.52 -4.88 -7.76
CA VAL A 270 5.59 -4.32 -8.73
C VAL A 270 5.78 -2.82 -8.80
N VAL A 271 5.89 -2.31 -10.02
CA VAL A 271 6.15 -0.91 -10.30
C VAL A 271 5.00 -0.33 -11.11
N VAL A 272 4.43 0.74 -10.62
CA VAL A 272 3.41 1.51 -11.34
C VAL A 272 4.01 2.85 -11.73
N SER A 273 4.15 3.07 -13.04
CA SER A 273 4.72 4.29 -13.59
C SER A 273 3.63 5.19 -14.16
N LYS A 274 3.87 6.49 -14.13
CA LYS A 274 3.04 7.50 -14.81
C LYS A 274 3.31 7.41 -16.32
N LYS A 275 2.25 7.44 -17.14
CA LYS A 275 2.43 7.66 -18.59
C LYS A 275 2.82 9.10 -18.82
N ALA A 276 3.71 9.32 -19.80
CA ALA A 276 3.98 10.68 -20.27
C ALA A 276 2.66 11.31 -20.76
N SER A 277 2.43 12.57 -20.38
CA SER A 277 1.35 13.36 -20.96
C SER A 277 1.65 13.56 -22.46
N GLU A 278 0.75 13.12 -23.32
CA GLU A 278 0.82 13.44 -24.77
C GLU A 278 0.62 14.93 -25.00
#